data_151612382b9e292c4dde9cc19c02b0a0
#
_entry.id   151612382b9e292c4dde9cc19c02b0a0
#
_cell.length_a   1.000
_cell.length_b   1.000
_cell.length_c   1.000
_cell.angle_alpha   90.00
_cell.angle_beta   90.00
_cell.angle_gamma   90.00
#
_symmetry.space_group_name_H-M   'P 1'
#
loop_
_entity.id
_entity.type
_entity.pdbx_description
1 polymer ?
#
loop_
_entity_poly.entity_id
_entity_poly.type
_entity_poly.pdbx_seq_one_letter_code
_entity_poly.pdbx_strand_id
1 'polypeptide(L)'
;FYWISDTTAPTVTITANDGSNSIQTGATTNNKSITLLFTISEATSNFTKEDISVSGGTLGNVIAYSSTIYSANFTPSSNGATSINVAASKFTDNAGNNNTAATQFDWTFDNVSPTVVLTAANSSGTATASGGTTNDSQLIFTLTANEAVAGLQIDELSISGDGSLSDLTVVSSTVYTVKLIPTGSGAINLSVPSNSMTDPAGNGNVATSAFTWTYDGDFPTIAITAANGEGEVVGDGDITNDPLLNLTFTVSEATTDFAQADITVKGATVSNFQATSSSVYTAVFTPIADGATTVSVNANKFIDAGNNG
;
A
#
# COMPACT_ATOMS: atom_id res chain seq x y z
N PHE A 1 -5.20 26.20 75.91
CA PHE A 1 -6.02 25.60 74.85
C PHE A 1 -5.44 26.04 73.51
N TYR A 2 -5.12 25.12 72.62
CA TYR A 2 -4.50 25.37 71.31
C TYR A 2 -5.37 24.73 70.23
N TRP A 3 -5.65 25.40 69.16
CA TRP A 3 -6.36 24.89 67.99
C TRP A 3 -5.76 25.51 66.72
N ILE A 4 -5.81 24.78 65.62
CA ILE A 4 -5.37 25.23 64.31
C ILE A 4 -6.62 25.38 63.45
N SER A 5 -6.77 26.53 62.79
CA SER A 5 -7.80 26.76 61.80
C SER A 5 -7.23 26.43 60.42
N ASP A 6 -7.95 25.60 59.67
CA ASP A 6 -7.64 25.33 58.28
C ASP A 6 -8.89 25.63 57.44
N THR A 7 -8.72 26.47 56.44
CA THR A 7 -9.77 26.91 55.49
C THR A 7 -9.33 26.70 54.05
N THR A 8 -8.23 25.99 53.84
CA THR A 8 -7.71 25.67 52.49
C THR A 8 -8.49 24.51 51.91
N ALA A 9 -8.96 24.65 50.66
CA ALA A 9 -9.67 23.59 49.97
C ALA A 9 -8.67 22.67 49.26
N PRO A 10 -8.78 21.36 49.41
CA PRO A 10 -7.89 20.43 48.69
C PRO A 10 -8.10 20.49 47.19
N THR A 11 -7.01 20.38 46.44
CA THR A 11 -6.96 20.27 44.97
C THR A 11 -6.58 18.88 44.56
N VAL A 12 -6.99 18.46 43.34
CA VAL A 12 -6.65 17.13 42.77
C VAL A 12 -5.92 17.34 41.43
N THR A 13 -4.76 16.69 41.27
CA THR A 13 -4.06 16.55 40.02
C THR A 13 -4.22 15.16 39.53
N ILE A 14 -4.69 14.99 38.26
CA ILE A 14 -4.88 13.69 37.60
C ILE A 14 -3.77 13.50 36.57
N THR A 15 -3.02 12.38 36.67
CA THR A 15 -2.02 12.00 35.69
C THR A 15 -2.25 10.52 35.30
N ALA A 16 -1.72 10.13 34.13
CA ALA A 16 -1.86 8.77 33.63
C ALA A 16 -0.55 8.21 33.09
N ASN A 17 -0.40 6.90 33.17
CA ASN A 17 0.71 6.17 32.55
C ASN A 17 0.24 4.79 32.03
N ASP A 18 1.01 4.21 31.09
CA ASP A 18 0.77 2.89 30.51
C ASP A 18 1.63 1.78 31.19
N GLY A 19 2.28 2.09 32.30
CA GLY A 19 3.22 1.24 32.99
C GLY A 19 4.69 1.53 32.65
N SER A 20 4.97 2.19 31.53
CA SER A 20 6.31 2.56 31.07
C SER A 20 6.45 4.06 30.82
N ASN A 21 5.45 4.66 30.20
CA ASN A 21 5.46 6.06 29.77
C ASN A 21 4.28 6.83 30.37
N SER A 22 4.46 8.15 30.57
CA SER A 22 3.37 9.03 30.93
C SER A 22 2.49 9.30 29.71
N ILE A 23 1.17 9.25 29.91
CA ILE A 23 0.17 9.64 28.91
C ILE A 23 -0.20 11.08 29.20
N GLN A 24 -0.10 11.95 28.20
CA GLN A 24 -0.49 13.35 28.33
C GLN A 24 -1.98 13.53 28.03
N THR A 25 -2.61 14.55 28.64
CA THR A 25 -3.98 14.90 28.26
C THR A 25 -4.03 15.28 26.75
N GLY A 26 -5.08 14.83 26.06
CA GLY A 26 -5.25 14.99 24.62
C GLY A 26 -4.48 13.98 23.76
N ALA A 27 -3.70 13.07 24.34
CA ALA A 27 -2.99 12.04 23.60
C ALA A 27 -3.94 11.01 22.97
N THR A 28 -3.48 10.36 21.89
CA THR A 28 -4.12 9.15 21.32
C THR A 28 -3.22 7.94 21.63
N THR A 29 -3.80 6.82 22.07
CA THR A 29 -3.04 5.60 22.43
C THR A 29 -3.88 4.36 22.23
N ASN A 30 -3.23 3.23 21.89
CA ASN A 30 -3.84 1.90 21.78
C ASN A 30 -3.79 1.10 23.09
N ASN A 31 -3.42 1.73 24.20
CA ASN A 31 -3.29 1.04 25.49
C ASN A 31 -4.67 0.62 26.03
N LYS A 32 -4.88 -0.68 26.13
CA LYS A 32 -6.14 -1.30 26.60
C LYS A 32 -6.41 -1.09 28.10
N SER A 33 -5.43 -0.62 28.85
CA SER A 33 -5.55 -0.27 30.27
C SER A 33 -4.49 0.76 30.59
N ILE A 34 -4.87 1.82 31.29
CA ILE A 34 -3.95 2.83 31.82
C ILE A 34 -4.10 2.93 33.33
N THR A 35 -3.02 3.31 34.00
CA THR A 35 -3.01 3.60 35.43
C THR A 35 -3.16 5.09 35.64
N LEU A 36 -4.23 5.49 36.30
CA LEU A 36 -4.48 6.85 36.74
C LEU A 36 -3.86 7.06 38.13
N LEU A 37 -3.25 8.21 38.33
CA LEU A 37 -2.74 8.67 39.61
C LEU A 37 -3.46 9.95 39.99
N PHE A 38 -4.05 9.98 41.17
CA PHE A 38 -4.70 11.14 41.77
C PHE A 38 -3.80 11.64 42.92
N THR A 39 -3.25 12.82 42.76
CA THR A 39 -2.45 13.51 43.80
C THR A 39 -3.27 14.62 44.40
N ILE A 40 -3.56 14.51 45.68
CA ILE A 40 -4.34 15.50 46.45
C ILE A 40 -3.41 16.37 47.24
N SER A 41 -3.66 17.70 47.23
CA SER A 41 -2.77 18.66 47.90
C SER A 41 -2.72 18.55 49.42
N GLU A 42 -3.79 17.95 50.00
CA GLU A 42 -3.96 17.82 51.44
C GLU A 42 -4.48 16.44 51.82
N ALA A 43 -4.26 16.04 53.09
CA ALA A 43 -4.68 14.73 53.55
C ALA A 43 -6.19 14.58 53.58
N THR A 44 -6.70 13.52 52.98
CA THR A 44 -8.12 13.13 53.04
C THR A 44 -8.25 11.64 53.47
N SER A 45 -9.40 11.32 54.03
CA SER A 45 -9.76 9.94 54.42
C SER A 45 -11.01 9.40 53.70
N ASN A 46 -11.67 10.24 52.89
CA ASN A 46 -12.96 9.94 52.28
C ASN A 46 -12.95 10.02 50.75
N PHE A 47 -11.78 10.10 50.08
CA PHE A 47 -11.69 10.04 48.62
C PHE A 47 -11.87 8.58 48.16
N THR A 48 -12.90 8.38 47.34
CA THR A 48 -13.34 7.05 46.88
C THR A 48 -13.58 7.03 45.39
N LYS A 49 -13.95 5.85 44.83
CA LYS A 49 -14.29 5.69 43.41
C LYS A 49 -15.50 6.52 42.99
N GLU A 50 -16.44 6.72 43.89
CA GLU A 50 -17.70 7.44 43.67
C GLU A 50 -17.48 8.94 43.47
N ASP A 51 -16.31 9.48 43.85
CA ASP A 51 -15.93 10.89 43.66
C ASP A 51 -15.39 11.15 42.25
N ILE A 52 -15.09 10.07 41.50
CA ILE A 52 -14.46 10.13 40.18
C ILE A 52 -15.53 9.86 39.12
N SER A 53 -15.74 10.79 38.21
CA SER A 53 -16.56 10.59 37.02
C SER A 53 -15.71 10.21 35.83
N VAL A 54 -16.16 9.22 35.04
CA VAL A 54 -15.45 8.73 33.85
C VAL A 54 -16.39 8.59 32.68
N SER A 55 -15.88 8.77 31.46
CA SER A 55 -16.56 8.42 30.22
C SER A 55 -15.66 7.63 29.29
N GLY A 56 -16.26 6.88 28.35
CA GLY A 56 -15.54 6.08 27.34
C GLY A 56 -14.90 4.79 27.88
N GLY A 57 -15.17 4.41 29.15
CA GLY A 57 -14.62 3.20 29.75
C GLY A 57 -15.06 2.97 31.17
N THR A 58 -14.35 2.08 31.86
CA THR A 58 -14.63 1.69 33.25
C THR A 58 -13.43 1.95 34.14
N LEU A 59 -13.69 2.53 35.33
CA LEU A 59 -12.69 2.72 36.37
C LEU A 59 -12.67 1.47 37.27
N GLY A 60 -11.46 0.97 37.55
CA GLY A 60 -11.22 -0.08 38.52
C GLY A 60 -11.41 0.39 39.98
N ASN A 61 -10.93 -0.41 40.92
CA ASN A 61 -10.91 -0.01 42.32
C ASN A 61 -9.87 1.08 42.56
N VAL A 62 -10.23 2.06 43.40
CA VAL A 62 -9.28 3.08 43.89
C VAL A 62 -8.44 2.47 45.01
N ILE A 63 -7.13 2.58 44.89
CA ILE A 63 -6.14 2.10 45.83
C ILE A 63 -5.47 3.31 46.46
N ALA A 64 -5.53 3.42 47.78
CA ALA A 64 -4.83 4.47 48.54
C ALA A 64 -3.38 4.02 48.85
N TYR A 65 -2.39 4.80 48.41
CA TYR A 65 -0.98 4.62 48.81
C TYR A 65 -0.65 5.49 50.04
N SER A 66 -1.33 6.59 50.16
CA SER A 66 -1.25 7.48 51.33
C SER A 66 -2.56 8.28 51.46
N SER A 67 -2.66 9.19 52.42
CA SER A 67 -3.77 10.14 52.56
C SER A 67 -3.84 11.18 51.44
N THR A 68 -2.83 11.26 50.57
CA THR A 68 -2.73 12.25 49.46
C THR A 68 -2.48 11.60 48.08
N ILE A 69 -2.22 10.29 48.01
CA ILE A 69 -1.88 9.61 46.75
C ILE A 69 -2.78 8.39 46.58
N TYR A 70 -3.52 8.37 45.48
CA TYR A 70 -4.45 7.30 45.09
C TYR A 70 -4.22 6.89 43.66
N SER A 71 -4.49 5.65 43.34
CA SER A 71 -4.46 5.19 41.95
C SER A 71 -5.70 4.33 41.61
N ALA A 72 -6.01 4.26 40.32
CA ALA A 72 -6.98 3.34 39.77
C ALA A 72 -6.61 2.99 38.33
N ASN A 73 -6.90 1.76 37.89
CA ASN A 73 -6.81 1.42 36.50
C ASN A 73 -8.09 1.87 35.77
N PHE A 74 -7.91 2.37 34.55
CA PHE A 74 -9.02 2.66 33.64
C PHE A 74 -8.89 1.76 32.40
N THR A 75 -10.01 1.16 32.00
CA THR A 75 -10.11 0.31 30.81
C THR A 75 -11.11 0.94 29.84
N PRO A 76 -10.66 1.38 28.64
CA PRO A 76 -11.56 1.86 27.60
C PRO A 76 -12.55 0.77 27.18
N SER A 77 -13.80 1.15 26.88
CA SER A 77 -14.86 0.23 26.43
C SER A 77 -14.92 0.07 24.91
N SER A 78 -14.47 1.09 24.17
CA SER A 78 -14.45 1.14 22.69
C SER A 78 -13.53 2.26 22.25
N ASN A 79 -13.12 2.25 20.97
CA ASN A 79 -12.40 3.35 20.37
C ASN A 79 -13.16 4.67 20.51
N GLY A 80 -12.42 5.75 20.73
CA GLY A 80 -12.96 7.10 20.85
C GLY A 80 -12.49 7.84 22.09
N ALA A 81 -13.08 9.01 22.32
CA ALA A 81 -12.73 9.89 23.41
C ALA A 81 -13.06 9.29 24.78
N THR A 82 -12.14 9.46 25.70
CA THR A 82 -12.29 9.08 27.12
C THR A 82 -12.08 10.31 27.99
N SER A 83 -12.68 10.35 29.17
CA SER A 83 -12.43 11.41 30.12
C SER A 83 -12.51 10.94 31.56
N ILE A 84 -11.70 11.59 32.40
CA ILE A 84 -11.63 11.38 33.86
C ILE A 84 -11.75 12.73 34.53
N ASN A 85 -12.64 12.85 35.49
CA ASN A 85 -12.84 14.10 36.21
C ASN A 85 -13.19 13.86 37.68
N VAL A 86 -12.83 14.82 38.55
CA VAL A 86 -13.25 14.95 39.94
C VAL A 86 -13.89 16.32 40.10
N ALA A 87 -15.19 16.36 40.29
CA ALA A 87 -15.91 17.63 40.46
C ALA A 87 -15.61 18.27 41.84
N ALA A 88 -15.96 19.51 42.00
CA ALA A 88 -15.89 20.18 43.31
C ALA A 88 -16.85 19.52 44.30
N SER A 89 -16.52 19.61 45.59
CA SER A 89 -17.35 19.14 46.70
C SER A 89 -17.64 17.64 46.68
N LYS A 90 -16.71 16.81 46.20
CA LYS A 90 -16.81 15.38 46.18
C LYS A 90 -16.24 14.72 47.42
N PHE A 91 -15.18 15.25 47.95
CA PHE A 91 -14.53 14.80 49.20
C PHE A 91 -14.05 15.98 50.02
N THR A 92 -13.61 15.76 51.26
CA THR A 92 -13.08 16.79 52.13
C THR A 92 -11.69 16.43 52.61
N ASP A 93 -10.94 17.48 53.04
CA ASP A 93 -9.76 17.28 53.86
C ASP A 93 -10.13 16.86 55.31
N ASN A 94 -9.14 16.75 56.17
CA ASN A 94 -9.35 16.42 57.57
C ASN A 94 -9.96 17.55 58.41
N ALA A 95 -9.94 18.81 57.92
CA ALA A 95 -10.58 19.97 58.56
C ALA A 95 -12.03 20.16 58.13
N GLY A 96 -12.50 19.44 57.08
CA GLY A 96 -13.86 19.48 56.55
C GLY A 96 -14.02 20.43 55.37
N ASN A 97 -12.94 20.96 54.75
CA ASN A 97 -13.03 21.79 53.56
C ASN A 97 -13.28 20.92 52.33
N ASN A 98 -14.26 21.30 51.51
CA ASN A 98 -14.59 20.62 50.26
C ASN A 98 -13.47 20.82 49.21
N ASN A 99 -13.18 19.81 48.40
CA ASN A 99 -12.25 19.93 47.31
C ASN A 99 -12.73 20.89 46.21
N THR A 100 -11.78 21.54 45.54
CA THR A 100 -12.01 22.22 44.27
C THR A 100 -12.09 21.22 43.11
N ALA A 101 -12.73 21.59 41.98
CA ALA A 101 -12.76 20.75 40.80
C ALA A 101 -11.34 20.52 40.23
N ALA A 102 -11.05 19.29 39.86
CA ALA A 102 -9.84 18.95 39.12
C ALA A 102 -9.91 19.47 37.66
N THR A 103 -8.73 19.69 37.06
CA THR A 103 -8.67 19.79 35.60
C THR A 103 -8.94 18.38 35.01
N GLN A 104 -9.92 18.29 34.10
CA GLN A 104 -10.29 17.05 33.46
C GLN A 104 -9.09 16.46 32.70
N PHE A 105 -8.89 15.16 32.80
CA PHE A 105 -7.91 14.41 32.03
C PHE A 105 -8.63 13.69 30.90
N ASP A 106 -8.22 13.97 29.66
CA ASP A 106 -8.81 13.41 28.43
C ASP A 106 -7.75 12.71 27.60
N TRP A 107 -8.13 11.64 26.94
CA TRP A 107 -7.34 11.02 25.85
C TRP A 107 -8.26 10.30 24.88
N THR A 108 -7.72 9.91 23.72
CA THR A 108 -8.44 9.09 22.73
C THR A 108 -7.86 7.67 22.74
N PHE A 109 -8.73 6.69 22.96
CA PHE A 109 -8.39 5.29 22.75
C PHE A 109 -8.61 4.91 21.29
N ASP A 110 -7.59 4.36 20.65
CA ASP A 110 -7.65 3.85 19.28
C ASP A 110 -6.88 2.53 19.17
N ASN A 111 -7.57 1.48 18.78
CA ASN A 111 -7.04 0.13 18.61
C ASN A 111 -7.36 -0.40 17.20
N VAL A 112 -7.51 0.49 16.21
CA VAL A 112 -7.73 0.13 14.81
C VAL A 112 -6.41 0.23 14.06
N SER A 113 -6.01 -0.85 13.41
CA SER A 113 -4.82 -0.85 12.55
C SER A 113 -5.09 -0.13 11.24
N PRO A 114 -4.20 0.75 10.78
CA PRO A 114 -4.34 1.38 9.48
C PRO A 114 -4.26 0.35 8.34
N THR A 115 -5.01 0.62 7.28
CA THR A 115 -4.99 -0.13 6.02
C THR A 115 -4.39 0.72 4.91
N VAL A 116 -3.72 0.08 3.94
CA VAL A 116 -3.05 0.75 2.83
C VAL A 116 -3.53 0.19 1.51
N VAL A 117 -3.76 1.06 0.54
CA VAL A 117 -4.07 0.71 -0.85
C VAL A 117 -2.90 1.11 -1.74
N LEU A 118 -2.49 0.20 -2.63
CA LEU A 118 -1.44 0.40 -3.63
C LEU A 118 -2.10 0.70 -4.99
N THR A 119 -1.68 1.77 -5.63
CA THR A 119 -1.97 2.08 -7.03
C THR A 119 -0.68 2.39 -7.76
N ALA A 120 -0.64 2.18 -9.07
CA ALA A 120 0.54 2.44 -9.88
C ALA A 120 0.18 3.22 -11.15
N ALA A 121 1.12 4.07 -11.59
CA ALA A 121 1.05 4.76 -12.87
C ALA A 121 2.46 4.89 -13.46
N ASN A 122 2.56 4.98 -14.78
CA ASN A 122 3.82 5.27 -15.44
C ASN A 122 4.22 6.75 -15.29
N SER A 123 5.36 7.14 -15.84
CA SER A 123 5.90 8.51 -15.76
C SER A 123 5.03 9.58 -16.42
N SER A 124 4.13 9.19 -17.33
CA SER A 124 3.15 10.10 -17.96
C SER A 124 1.84 10.21 -17.18
N GLY A 125 1.70 9.46 -16.08
CA GLY A 125 0.48 9.43 -15.26
C GLY A 125 -0.57 8.43 -15.73
N THR A 126 -0.27 7.57 -16.71
CA THR A 126 -1.17 6.51 -17.16
C THR A 126 -1.20 5.40 -16.12
N ALA A 127 -2.38 5.08 -15.62
CA ALA A 127 -2.55 4.06 -14.59
C ALA A 127 -2.26 2.65 -15.13
N THR A 128 -1.54 1.86 -14.33
CA THR A 128 -1.31 0.44 -14.55
C THR A 128 -2.09 -0.34 -13.49
N ALA A 129 -2.94 -1.26 -13.92
CA ALA A 129 -3.67 -2.13 -13.01
C ALA A 129 -2.77 -3.28 -12.49
N SER A 130 -3.08 -3.80 -11.31
CA SER A 130 -2.41 -5.02 -10.82
C SER A 130 -2.69 -6.18 -11.76
N GLY A 131 -1.66 -6.93 -12.13
CA GLY A 131 -1.68 -7.98 -13.15
C GLY A 131 -1.44 -7.47 -14.58
N GLY A 132 -1.25 -6.15 -14.77
CA GLY A 132 -0.95 -5.56 -16.08
C GLY A 132 0.45 -5.90 -16.58
N THR A 133 0.60 -5.92 -17.91
CA THR A 133 1.88 -6.05 -18.62
C THR A 133 2.16 -4.76 -19.38
N THR A 134 3.35 -4.19 -19.23
CA THR A 134 3.78 -2.98 -19.97
C THR A 134 5.30 -2.99 -20.17
N ASN A 135 5.78 -2.19 -21.11
CA ASN A 135 7.22 -1.90 -21.32
C ASN A 135 7.65 -0.58 -20.64
N ASP A 136 6.90 -0.09 -19.68
CA ASP A 136 7.24 1.13 -18.98
C ASP A 136 8.58 0.96 -18.21
N SER A 137 9.54 1.85 -18.48
CA SER A 137 10.87 1.80 -17.84
C SER A 137 10.82 2.04 -16.32
N GLN A 138 9.69 2.50 -15.79
CA GLN A 138 9.41 2.67 -14.36
C GLN A 138 7.92 2.81 -14.10
N LEU A 139 7.51 2.41 -12.91
CA LEU A 139 6.20 2.77 -12.34
C LEU A 139 6.37 3.59 -11.06
N ILE A 140 5.48 4.56 -10.88
CA ILE A 140 5.34 5.31 -9.62
C ILE A 140 4.16 4.69 -8.87
N PHE A 141 4.45 4.10 -7.73
CA PHE A 141 3.44 3.59 -6.82
C PHE A 141 2.99 4.67 -5.87
N THR A 142 1.68 4.76 -5.66
CA THR A 142 1.07 5.58 -4.62
C THR A 142 0.49 4.65 -3.56
N LEU A 143 0.94 4.83 -2.33
CA LEU A 143 0.48 4.12 -1.14
C LEU A 143 -0.46 5.06 -0.40
N THR A 144 -1.75 4.71 -0.31
CA THR A 144 -2.75 5.54 0.37
C THR A 144 -3.26 4.81 1.61
N ALA A 145 -2.97 5.37 2.79
CA ALA A 145 -3.51 4.88 4.05
C ALA A 145 -4.90 5.48 4.33
N ASN A 146 -5.76 4.73 5.01
CA ASN A 146 -7.10 5.17 5.40
C ASN A 146 -7.08 6.24 6.51
N GLU A 147 -5.96 6.39 7.20
CA GLU A 147 -5.72 7.33 8.30
C GLU A 147 -4.26 7.79 8.33
N ALA A 148 -3.93 8.75 9.21
CA ALA A 148 -2.57 9.25 9.34
C ALA A 148 -1.61 8.15 9.82
N VAL A 149 -0.49 7.99 9.13
CA VAL A 149 0.57 7.03 9.46
C VAL A 149 1.95 7.66 9.33
N ALA A 150 2.93 7.05 9.99
CA ALA A 150 4.32 7.46 9.95
C ALA A 150 5.26 6.24 10.06
N GLY A 151 6.55 6.45 9.79
CA GLY A 151 7.62 5.50 10.06
C GLY A 151 8.05 4.65 8.86
N LEU A 152 7.29 4.58 7.76
CA LEU A 152 7.64 3.75 6.59
C LEU A 152 9.04 4.08 6.06
N GLN A 153 9.86 3.03 5.92
CA GLN A 153 11.16 3.08 5.26
C GLN A 153 11.12 2.24 3.97
N ILE A 154 12.01 2.56 3.02
CA ILE A 154 11.99 1.89 1.71
C ILE A 154 12.35 0.40 1.80
N ASP A 155 13.20 0.02 2.74
CA ASP A 155 13.64 -1.35 3.03
C ASP A 155 12.60 -2.19 3.77
N GLU A 156 11.54 -1.56 4.27
CA GLU A 156 10.38 -2.24 4.84
C GLU A 156 9.35 -2.66 3.79
N LEU A 157 9.46 -2.14 2.57
CA LEU A 157 8.63 -2.59 1.45
C LEU A 157 9.10 -3.95 0.96
N SER A 158 8.16 -4.86 0.71
CA SER A 158 8.48 -6.18 0.15
C SER A 158 8.38 -6.14 -1.36
N ILE A 159 9.50 -6.39 -2.04
CA ILE A 159 9.59 -6.53 -3.48
C ILE A 159 10.10 -7.92 -3.84
N SER A 160 9.55 -8.53 -4.90
CA SER A 160 10.07 -9.76 -5.51
C SER A 160 10.03 -9.68 -7.03
N GLY A 161 10.91 -10.41 -7.71
CA GLY A 161 11.14 -10.30 -9.16
C GLY A 161 12.25 -9.30 -9.47
N ASP A 162 12.51 -9.09 -10.78
CA ASP A 162 13.62 -8.29 -11.28
C ASP A 162 13.27 -6.79 -11.28
N GLY A 163 13.32 -6.17 -10.09
CA GLY A 163 13.04 -4.76 -9.89
C GLY A 163 13.76 -4.16 -8.70
N SER A 164 13.90 -2.85 -8.69
CA SER A 164 14.46 -2.05 -7.60
C SER A 164 13.56 -0.90 -7.22
N LEU A 165 13.58 -0.53 -5.93
CA LEU A 165 12.82 0.61 -5.40
C LEU A 165 13.74 1.82 -5.19
N SER A 166 13.21 3.02 -5.44
CA SER A 166 13.88 4.29 -5.17
C SER A 166 12.86 5.39 -4.84
N ASP A 167 13.36 6.55 -4.39
CA ASP A 167 12.59 7.78 -4.26
C ASP A 167 11.31 7.65 -3.40
N LEU A 168 11.40 6.91 -2.27
CA LEU A 168 10.30 6.92 -1.30
C LEU A 168 10.09 8.35 -0.78
N THR A 169 8.90 8.88 -0.99
CA THR A 169 8.54 10.26 -0.62
C THR A 169 7.26 10.29 0.20
N VAL A 170 7.27 11.05 1.29
CA VAL A 170 6.08 11.36 2.09
C VAL A 170 5.38 12.55 1.45
N VAL A 171 4.22 12.31 0.84
CA VAL A 171 3.40 13.37 0.20
C VAL A 171 2.49 14.02 1.24
N SER A 172 1.92 13.23 2.14
CA SER A 172 1.12 13.68 3.28
C SER A 172 1.17 12.64 4.41
N SER A 173 0.49 12.90 5.52
CA SER A 173 0.36 11.90 6.60
C SER A 173 -0.37 10.61 6.19
N THR A 174 -1.04 10.60 5.05
CA THR A 174 -1.81 9.44 4.54
C THR A 174 -1.32 8.95 3.19
N VAL A 175 -0.39 9.65 2.51
CA VAL A 175 0.02 9.33 1.14
C VAL A 175 1.54 9.31 1.03
N TYR A 176 2.04 8.20 0.51
CA TYR A 176 3.45 8.00 0.17
C TYR A 176 3.55 7.64 -1.31
N THR A 177 4.68 7.98 -1.93
CA THR A 177 5.01 7.51 -3.27
C THR A 177 6.37 6.83 -3.28
N VAL A 178 6.52 5.80 -4.10
CA VAL A 178 7.79 5.10 -4.32
C VAL A 178 7.90 4.75 -5.80
N LYS A 179 9.11 4.84 -6.33
CA LYS A 179 9.42 4.47 -7.71
C LYS A 179 9.90 3.02 -7.77
N LEU A 180 9.36 2.23 -8.69
CA LEU A 180 9.81 0.90 -9.04
C LEU A 180 10.43 0.94 -10.44
N ILE A 181 11.66 0.45 -10.56
CA ILE A 181 12.43 0.38 -11.79
C ILE A 181 12.72 -1.09 -12.07
N PRO A 182 12.25 -1.65 -13.21
CA PRO A 182 12.58 -3.03 -13.58
C PRO A 182 14.06 -3.17 -13.94
N THR A 183 14.63 -4.32 -13.69
CA THR A 183 16.02 -4.68 -14.02
C THR A 183 16.10 -5.83 -15.03
N GLY A 184 14.95 -6.45 -15.36
CA GLY A 184 14.79 -7.52 -16.36
C GLY A 184 13.32 -7.76 -16.62
N SER A 185 12.98 -8.36 -17.77
CA SER A 185 11.61 -8.76 -18.11
C SER A 185 11.09 -9.82 -17.16
N GLY A 186 9.81 -9.75 -16.79
CA GLY A 186 9.16 -10.70 -15.91
C GLY A 186 8.22 -10.07 -14.88
N ALA A 187 7.62 -10.93 -14.07
CA ALA A 187 6.69 -10.50 -13.03
C ALA A 187 7.42 -9.90 -11.81
N ILE A 188 6.98 -8.72 -11.39
CA ILE A 188 7.47 -8.01 -10.21
C ILE A 188 6.28 -7.82 -9.27
N ASN A 189 6.46 -8.09 -7.97
CA ASN A 189 5.44 -7.90 -6.95
C ASN A 189 5.92 -6.88 -5.93
N LEU A 190 5.03 -5.97 -5.54
CA LEU A 190 5.27 -4.99 -4.47
C LEU A 190 4.15 -5.11 -3.44
N SER A 191 4.51 -5.14 -2.16
CA SER A 191 3.55 -5.10 -1.04
C SER A 191 4.11 -4.34 0.15
N VAL A 192 3.21 -3.89 1.03
CA VAL A 192 3.54 -3.30 2.33
C VAL A 192 3.28 -4.37 3.40
N PRO A 193 4.31 -4.90 4.05
CA PRO A 193 4.15 -5.83 5.16
C PRO A 193 3.38 -5.21 6.34
N SER A 194 2.89 -6.03 7.25
CA SER A 194 2.31 -5.54 8.50
C SER A 194 3.37 -4.87 9.38
N ASN A 195 2.97 -3.84 10.12
CA ASN A 195 3.82 -3.06 11.02
C ASN A 195 4.98 -2.32 10.35
N SER A 196 4.92 -2.05 9.04
CA SER A 196 5.88 -1.18 8.33
C SER A 196 5.64 0.31 8.60
N MET A 197 4.48 0.67 9.10
CA MET A 197 4.13 2.03 9.53
C MET A 197 3.15 1.96 10.68
N THR A 198 3.07 3.04 11.46
CA THR A 198 2.15 3.13 12.60
C THR A 198 1.30 4.39 12.53
N ASP A 199 0.10 4.31 13.09
CA ASP A 199 -0.74 5.48 13.35
C ASP A 199 -0.26 6.27 14.59
N PRO A 200 -0.88 7.42 14.93
CA PRO A 200 -0.56 8.18 16.14
C PRO A 200 -0.84 7.44 17.46
N ALA A 201 -1.70 6.42 17.46
CA ALA A 201 -1.99 5.58 18.62
C ALA A 201 -0.93 4.48 18.84
N GLY A 202 -0.09 4.21 17.83
CA GLY A 202 0.91 3.14 17.84
C GLY A 202 0.41 1.82 17.26
N ASN A 203 -0.74 1.79 16.55
CA ASN A 203 -1.17 0.59 15.84
C ASN A 203 -0.37 0.42 14.54
N GLY A 204 0.20 -0.75 14.32
CA GLY A 204 0.86 -1.10 13.07
C GLY A 204 -0.15 -1.36 11.95
N ASN A 205 0.23 -1.04 10.69
CA ASN A 205 -0.62 -1.29 9.55
C ASN A 205 -0.88 -2.79 9.32
N VAL A 206 -2.02 -3.11 8.70
CA VAL A 206 -2.30 -4.43 8.14
C VAL A 206 -1.49 -4.61 6.86
N ALA A 207 -0.97 -5.81 6.61
CA ALA A 207 -0.28 -6.13 5.35
C ALA A 207 -1.22 -5.94 4.15
N THR A 208 -0.68 -5.41 3.05
CA THR A 208 -1.42 -5.32 1.78
C THR A 208 -1.37 -6.64 1.01
N SER A 209 -2.35 -6.86 0.12
CA SER A 209 -2.13 -7.78 -0.98
C SER A 209 -1.00 -7.27 -1.88
N ALA A 210 -0.27 -8.17 -2.52
CA ALA A 210 0.75 -7.77 -3.47
C ALA A 210 0.12 -7.14 -4.72
N PHE A 211 0.70 -6.04 -5.17
CA PHE A 211 0.47 -5.51 -6.51
C PHE A 211 1.44 -6.20 -7.45
N THR A 212 0.93 -6.87 -8.46
CA THR A 212 1.73 -7.59 -9.46
C THR A 212 1.80 -6.75 -10.74
N TRP A 213 2.99 -6.63 -11.31
CA TRP A 213 3.23 -6.00 -12.59
C TRP A 213 4.19 -6.87 -13.40
N THR A 214 3.88 -7.13 -14.67
CA THR A 214 4.80 -7.79 -15.58
C THR A 214 5.48 -6.73 -16.43
N TYR A 215 6.76 -6.55 -16.24
CA TYR A 215 7.59 -5.76 -17.14
C TYR A 215 7.97 -6.62 -18.33
N ASP A 216 7.72 -6.12 -19.52
CA ASP A 216 8.09 -6.73 -20.78
C ASP A 216 8.91 -5.72 -21.59
N GLY A 217 10.22 -5.91 -21.63
CA GLY A 217 11.16 -5.07 -22.37
C GLY A 217 11.72 -5.77 -23.60
N ASP A 218 11.24 -6.96 -23.92
CA ASP A 218 11.68 -7.74 -25.06
C ASP A 218 10.90 -7.32 -26.33
N PHE A 219 11.58 -7.24 -27.46
CA PHE A 219 10.94 -6.89 -28.72
C PHE A 219 10.55 -8.17 -29.47
N PRO A 220 9.32 -8.25 -30.02
CA PRO A 220 8.90 -9.40 -30.80
C PRO A 220 9.75 -9.54 -32.07
N THR A 221 10.17 -10.76 -32.36
CA THR A 221 10.86 -11.10 -33.60
C THR A 221 9.94 -11.95 -34.50
N ILE A 222 10.18 -11.95 -35.81
CA ILE A 222 9.39 -12.70 -36.75
C ILE A 222 10.30 -13.57 -37.66
N ALA A 223 9.97 -14.86 -37.78
CA ALA A 223 10.55 -15.77 -38.72
C ALA A 223 9.57 -16.01 -39.86
N ILE A 224 10.07 -16.00 -41.10
CA ILE A 224 9.29 -16.27 -42.31
C ILE A 224 9.80 -17.57 -42.95
N THR A 225 8.91 -18.52 -43.18
CA THR A 225 9.23 -19.74 -43.91
C THR A 225 8.28 -19.89 -45.09
N ALA A 226 8.73 -20.58 -46.13
CA ALA A 226 7.96 -20.85 -47.35
C ALA A 226 7.93 -22.34 -47.70
N ALA A 227 6.80 -22.81 -48.23
CA ALA A 227 6.67 -24.13 -48.79
C ALA A 227 5.88 -24.06 -50.10
N ASN A 228 6.18 -24.99 -51.03
CA ASN A 228 5.41 -25.10 -52.27
C ASN A 228 4.01 -25.72 -52.02
N GLY A 229 3.24 -25.90 -53.11
CA GLY A 229 1.87 -26.47 -53.02
C GLY A 229 1.80 -27.90 -52.53
N GLU A 230 2.90 -28.66 -52.56
CA GLU A 230 3.04 -30.02 -52.06
C GLU A 230 3.55 -30.11 -50.63
N GLY A 231 3.88 -28.95 -50.02
CA GLY A 231 4.37 -28.83 -48.65
C GLY A 231 5.89 -28.99 -48.50
N GLU A 232 6.65 -29.01 -49.62
CA GLU A 232 8.11 -29.05 -49.57
C GLU A 232 8.65 -27.64 -49.27
N VAL A 233 9.65 -27.58 -48.39
CA VAL A 233 10.27 -26.31 -47.97
C VAL A 233 11.04 -25.66 -49.12
N VAL A 234 10.78 -24.37 -49.34
CA VAL A 234 11.54 -23.51 -50.24
C VAL A 234 12.41 -22.57 -49.39
N GLY A 235 13.72 -22.72 -49.49
CA GLY A 235 14.70 -21.95 -48.73
C GLY A 235 14.90 -20.54 -49.29
N ASP A 236 15.46 -19.66 -48.44
CA ASP A 236 15.85 -18.31 -48.87
C ASP A 236 16.95 -18.39 -49.94
N GLY A 237 16.73 -17.74 -51.09
CA GLY A 237 17.65 -17.77 -52.24
C GLY A 237 17.44 -18.95 -53.20
N ASP A 238 16.51 -19.87 -52.94
CA ASP A 238 16.22 -20.99 -53.84
C ASP A 238 15.55 -20.49 -55.15
N ILE A 239 15.79 -21.27 -56.22
CA ILE A 239 15.15 -21.05 -57.52
C ILE A 239 14.09 -22.13 -57.70
N THR A 240 12.85 -21.71 -57.87
CA THR A 240 11.72 -22.60 -58.05
C THR A 240 10.86 -22.18 -59.24
N ASN A 241 10.11 -23.13 -59.82
CA ASN A 241 9.09 -22.87 -60.82
C ASN A 241 7.67 -22.99 -60.25
N ASP A 242 7.52 -23.00 -58.94
CA ASP A 242 6.22 -23.09 -58.29
C ASP A 242 5.36 -21.83 -58.57
N PRO A 243 4.09 -22.02 -58.97
CA PRO A 243 3.21 -20.91 -59.28
C PRO A 243 2.78 -20.10 -58.09
N LEU A 244 2.94 -20.66 -56.86
CA LEU A 244 2.67 -20.03 -55.58
C LEU A 244 3.48 -20.69 -54.46
N LEU A 245 3.70 -19.96 -53.40
CA LEU A 245 4.27 -20.47 -52.15
C LEU A 245 3.30 -20.21 -50.99
N ASN A 246 3.22 -21.15 -50.05
CA ASN A 246 2.57 -20.99 -48.77
C ASN A 246 3.58 -20.40 -47.76
N LEU A 247 3.36 -19.18 -47.32
CA LEU A 247 4.18 -18.52 -46.30
C LEU A 247 3.64 -18.86 -44.91
N THR A 248 4.55 -19.07 -43.98
CA THR A 248 4.27 -19.11 -42.54
C THR A 248 5.13 -18.04 -41.85
N PHE A 249 4.45 -17.17 -41.09
CA PHE A 249 5.06 -16.16 -40.24
C PHE A 249 4.94 -16.62 -38.79
N THR A 250 6.08 -16.82 -38.12
CA THR A 250 6.13 -17.21 -36.71
C THR A 250 6.71 -16.05 -35.90
N VAL A 251 5.91 -15.47 -35.03
CA VAL A 251 6.32 -14.39 -34.12
C VAL A 251 6.79 -15.00 -32.81
N SER A 252 7.88 -14.47 -32.22
CA SER A 252 8.45 -14.95 -30.95
C SER A 252 7.47 -14.80 -29.78
N GLU A 253 6.57 -13.82 -29.88
CA GLU A 253 5.59 -13.46 -28.86
C GLU A 253 4.20 -13.26 -29.44
N ALA A 254 3.18 -13.36 -28.59
CA ALA A 254 1.80 -13.20 -29.05
C ALA A 254 1.51 -11.76 -29.46
N THR A 255 0.91 -11.57 -30.63
CA THR A 255 0.42 -10.28 -31.13
C THR A 255 -1.03 -10.39 -31.60
N THR A 256 -1.77 -9.28 -31.59
CA THR A 256 -3.15 -9.21 -32.07
C THR A 256 -3.33 -8.26 -33.24
N ASP A 257 -2.31 -7.49 -33.61
CA ASP A 257 -2.35 -6.44 -34.61
C ASP A 257 -1.56 -6.74 -35.89
N PHE A 258 -0.77 -7.84 -35.95
CA PHE A 258 -0.09 -8.24 -37.17
C PHE A 258 -1.09 -8.56 -38.28
N ALA A 259 -0.98 -7.85 -39.40
CA ALA A 259 -1.93 -7.87 -40.50
C ALA A 259 -1.22 -8.00 -41.87
N GLN A 260 -1.95 -8.36 -42.92
CA GLN A 260 -1.42 -8.43 -44.28
C GLN A 260 -0.75 -7.13 -44.76
N ALA A 261 -1.23 -5.99 -44.27
CA ALA A 261 -0.67 -4.67 -44.64
C ALA A 261 0.76 -4.43 -44.10
N ASP A 262 1.21 -5.21 -43.10
CA ASP A 262 2.55 -5.12 -42.51
C ASP A 262 3.59 -5.87 -43.33
N ILE A 263 3.12 -6.73 -44.24
CA ILE A 263 3.97 -7.53 -45.13
C ILE A 263 4.36 -6.71 -46.37
N THR A 264 5.65 -6.55 -46.56
CA THR A 264 6.23 -5.90 -47.73
C THR A 264 6.69 -6.95 -48.75
N VAL A 265 6.24 -6.83 -49.98
CA VAL A 265 6.63 -7.76 -51.04
C VAL A 265 7.13 -7.02 -52.29
N LYS A 266 8.06 -7.65 -53.01
CA LYS A 266 8.53 -7.19 -54.34
C LYS A 266 8.48 -8.32 -55.32
N GLY A 267 7.98 -8.07 -56.54
CA GLY A 267 7.88 -9.06 -57.60
C GLY A 267 6.79 -10.15 -57.41
N ALA A 268 5.91 -9.94 -56.40
CA ALA A 268 4.86 -10.87 -56.06
C ALA A 268 3.64 -10.18 -55.46
N THR A 269 2.57 -10.91 -55.21
CA THR A 269 1.40 -10.51 -54.42
C THR A 269 1.24 -11.45 -53.23
N VAL A 270 0.65 -10.94 -52.15
CA VAL A 270 0.25 -11.74 -50.96
C VAL A 270 -1.27 -11.74 -50.87
N SER A 271 -1.82 -12.91 -50.61
CA SER A 271 -3.27 -13.12 -50.46
C SER A 271 -3.56 -14.18 -49.37
N ASN A 272 -4.82 -14.37 -49.03
CA ASN A 272 -5.27 -15.39 -48.07
C ASN A 272 -4.53 -15.35 -46.73
N PHE A 273 -4.22 -14.14 -46.24
CA PHE A 273 -3.62 -13.93 -44.93
C PHE A 273 -4.59 -14.39 -43.82
N GLN A 274 -4.12 -15.25 -42.94
CA GLN A 274 -4.90 -15.80 -41.84
C GLN A 274 -4.04 -15.93 -40.56
N ALA A 275 -4.60 -15.58 -39.41
CA ALA A 275 -4.04 -15.91 -38.09
C ALA A 275 -4.47 -17.36 -37.75
N THR A 276 -3.50 -18.26 -37.58
CA THR A 276 -3.72 -19.63 -37.08
C THR A 276 -3.62 -19.70 -35.56
N SER A 277 -2.85 -18.76 -34.97
CA SER A 277 -2.78 -18.49 -33.53
C SER A 277 -2.37 -17.04 -33.30
N SER A 278 -2.20 -16.63 -32.05
CA SER A 278 -1.67 -15.28 -31.70
C SER A 278 -0.19 -15.09 -32.08
N SER A 279 0.53 -16.14 -32.44
CA SER A 279 1.95 -16.10 -32.81
C SER A 279 2.27 -16.74 -34.15
N VAL A 280 1.28 -17.32 -34.84
CA VAL A 280 1.50 -17.98 -36.15
C VAL A 280 0.46 -17.49 -37.15
N TYR A 281 0.93 -17.04 -38.31
CA TYR A 281 0.11 -16.51 -39.39
C TYR A 281 0.54 -17.16 -40.71
N THR A 282 -0.39 -17.29 -41.63
CA THR A 282 -0.14 -17.88 -42.95
C THR A 282 -0.63 -16.96 -44.07
N ALA A 283 -0.01 -17.04 -45.23
CA ALA A 283 -0.45 -16.33 -46.43
C ALA A 283 -0.02 -17.08 -47.69
N VAL A 284 -0.64 -16.76 -48.82
CA VAL A 284 -0.23 -17.26 -50.15
C VAL A 284 0.55 -16.16 -50.86
N PHE A 285 1.75 -16.49 -51.32
CA PHE A 285 2.64 -15.64 -52.08
C PHE A 285 2.64 -16.10 -53.54
N THR A 286 2.30 -15.18 -54.46
CA THR A 286 2.17 -15.47 -55.90
C THR A 286 3.09 -14.56 -56.68
N PRO A 287 4.16 -15.09 -57.36
CA PRO A 287 4.99 -14.31 -58.26
C PRO A 287 4.16 -13.69 -59.42
N ILE A 288 4.53 -12.46 -59.83
CA ILE A 288 3.85 -11.76 -60.93
C ILE A 288 4.59 -11.89 -62.28
N ALA A 289 5.86 -12.26 -62.25
CA ALA A 289 6.73 -12.48 -63.39
C ALA A 289 7.98 -13.24 -62.99
N ASP A 290 8.72 -13.77 -63.98
CA ASP A 290 10.04 -14.35 -63.76
C ASP A 290 11.02 -13.31 -63.19
N GLY A 291 11.81 -13.69 -62.19
CA GLY A 291 12.79 -12.84 -61.55
C GLY A 291 12.87 -13.02 -60.04
N ALA A 292 13.71 -12.21 -59.45
CA ALA A 292 13.85 -12.24 -57.99
C ALA A 292 12.62 -11.61 -57.28
N THR A 293 12.08 -12.34 -56.32
CA THR A 293 10.97 -11.90 -55.48
C THR A 293 11.44 -11.79 -54.03
N THR A 294 10.82 -10.91 -53.22
CA THR A 294 11.12 -10.80 -51.78
C THR A 294 9.86 -10.64 -50.95
N VAL A 295 9.91 -11.13 -49.73
CA VAL A 295 8.91 -10.90 -48.68
C VAL A 295 9.66 -10.47 -47.41
N SER A 296 9.14 -9.47 -46.73
CA SER A 296 9.73 -8.99 -45.46
C SER A 296 8.65 -8.34 -44.61
N VAL A 297 8.92 -8.25 -43.29
CA VAL A 297 8.17 -7.43 -42.34
C VAL A 297 9.18 -6.50 -41.69
N ASN A 298 8.91 -5.18 -41.79
CA ASN A 298 9.81 -4.18 -41.21
C ASN A 298 9.57 -4.05 -39.69
N ALA A 299 10.54 -3.51 -38.96
CA ALA A 299 10.39 -3.19 -37.55
C ALA A 299 9.21 -2.23 -37.27
N ASN A 300 8.62 -2.30 -36.09
CA ASN A 300 7.48 -1.49 -35.62
C ASN A 300 6.21 -1.63 -36.49
N LYS A 301 5.98 -2.82 -37.03
CA LYS A 301 4.78 -3.10 -37.84
C LYS A 301 3.68 -3.76 -37.03
N PHE A 302 3.99 -4.39 -35.95
CA PHE A 302 3.08 -4.96 -34.98
C PHE A 302 3.69 -4.88 -33.58
N ILE A 303 2.87 -5.02 -32.55
CA ILE A 303 3.27 -4.96 -31.16
C ILE A 303 2.87 -6.24 -30.43
N ASP A 304 3.64 -6.53 -29.36
CA ASP A 304 3.32 -7.58 -28.39
C ASP A 304 2.36 -7.10 -27.27
N ALA A 305 2.16 -7.91 -26.24
CA ALA A 305 1.34 -7.58 -25.08
C ALA A 305 1.94 -6.47 -24.19
N GLY A 306 3.27 -6.29 -24.25
CA GLY A 306 4.01 -5.25 -23.56
C GLY A 306 4.00 -3.88 -24.26
N ASN A 307 3.48 -3.81 -25.51
CA ASN A 307 3.58 -2.68 -26.45
C ASN A 307 5.00 -2.47 -27.01
N ASN A 308 5.84 -3.53 -27.12
CA ASN A 308 7.08 -3.48 -27.86
C ASN A 308 6.81 -3.77 -29.35
N GLY A 309 7.49 -3.10 -30.28
CA GLY A 309 7.22 -3.20 -31.72
C GLY A 309 8.46 -3.46 -32.58
#